data_811024f0a1d2313d70fa32f73edfac15
#
_entry.id   811024f0a1d2313d70fa32f73edfac15
#
_cell.length_a   1.000
_cell.length_b   1.000
_cell.length_c   1.000
_cell.angle_alpha   90.00
_cell.angle_beta   90.00
_cell.angle_gamma   90.00
#
_symmetry.space_group_name_H-M   'P 1'
#
loop_
_entity.id
_entity.type
_entity.pdbx_description
1 polymer ?
#
loop_
_entity_poly.entity_id
_entity_poly.type
_entity_poly.pdbx_seq_one_letter_code
_entity_poly.pdbx_strand_id
1 'polypeptide(L)'
;MLDIIQHNPYRLIGVYSTATRKEIVANLARIKANIRVNRQVSFPVDLDDILPSPQRTAETIADAESKLALPKDIIRYAQFWFIENTEIDKIAINNLSVGSYDKAISIWEKKENLSSVHNRILTFLIRGNYGKALELAFLFYGKYSFEFAQLILGKESNIVTSESLEHGFLDVLCDEIGASEVSLYIINKDWGEYVGSKIVKPLIDDIERSITVAKETKGKGANIRLSAGTKLMTDTLTPLRNLKSELSVSDSRYQIIADKLGLTILQCGIDYYNDSNDDDAAFKAMKLQKYAQSVVVGKMAKDRCDENVRILEGIISKLPPLEVMANHRAIQASLAAFAIEPDLISCSIQLIKDCAPHIVNIKEKLGSTHQYYLKISTTIINNALGNIIAEVNEAQNSDFNTLKTTLISAWRAQLYMDKFDLDPEYKEGRYKECREALHGIISNCKGFDDSGLSFMYQYGCGWCNDLDVSDVDLRTEEEFYQSCWKSRARLTPEGKATLTPENFFILTPLKS
;
A
#
# COMPACT_ATOMS: atom_id res chain seq x y z
N MET A 1 29.74 24.36 0.02
CA MET A 1 30.07 25.68 -0.65
C MET A 1 28.96 25.92 -1.64
N LEU A 2 28.33 27.10 -1.61
CA LEU A 2 27.24 27.43 -2.53
C LEU A 2 27.78 27.62 -3.96
N ASP A 3 27.12 26.96 -4.93
CA ASP A 3 27.48 26.97 -6.33
C ASP A 3 27.38 28.39 -6.94
N ILE A 4 26.31 29.12 -6.56
CA ILE A 4 26.11 30.51 -6.99
C ILE A 4 27.24 31.46 -6.59
N ILE A 5 27.92 31.20 -5.47
CA ILE A 5 29.10 31.99 -5.05
C ILE A 5 30.35 31.52 -5.82
N GLN A 6 30.56 30.22 -5.93
CA GLN A 6 31.70 29.61 -6.57
C GLN A 6 31.78 29.97 -8.08
N HIS A 7 30.63 29.88 -8.78
CA HIS A 7 30.51 30.13 -10.22
C HIS A 7 29.78 31.44 -10.52
N ASN A 8 29.90 32.41 -9.61
CA ASN A 8 29.28 33.73 -9.81
C ASN A 8 29.77 34.43 -11.08
N PRO A 9 28.90 34.95 -11.97
CA PRO A 9 29.31 35.60 -13.20
C PRO A 9 30.19 36.81 -12.99
N TYR A 10 30.00 37.58 -11.92
CA TYR A 10 30.93 38.69 -11.60
C TYR A 10 32.34 38.18 -11.29
N ARG A 11 32.45 37.09 -10.53
CA ARG A 11 33.72 36.42 -10.27
C ARG A 11 34.39 35.93 -11.55
N LEU A 12 33.62 35.25 -12.41
CA LEU A 12 34.11 34.74 -13.69
C LEU A 12 34.65 35.88 -14.59
N ILE A 13 34.03 37.05 -14.58
CA ILE A 13 34.47 38.23 -15.31
C ILE A 13 35.62 38.95 -14.56
N GLY A 14 35.87 38.61 -13.29
CA GLY A 14 36.97 39.18 -12.51
C GLY A 14 36.66 40.60 -11.97
N VAL A 15 35.41 40.85 -11.55
CA VAL A 15 34.92 42.14 -11.03
C VAL A 15 34.10 41.98 -9.79
N TYR A 16 33.96 43.01 -8.97
CA TYR A 16 32.96 43.11 -7.90
C TYR A 16 31.57 43.45 -8.47
N SER A 17 30.52 43.23 -7.69
CA SER A 17 29.14 43.45 -8.12
C SER A 17 28.82 44.93 -8.42
N THR A 18 29.61 45.84 -7.90
CA THR A 18 29.52 47.30 -8.14
C THR A 18 30.35 47.79 -9.35
N ALA A 19 30.96 46.88 -10.08
CA ALA A 19 31.81 47.26 -11.22
C ALA A 19 31.02 47.97 -12.32
N THR A 20 31.66 48.99 -12.86
CA THR A 20 31.10 49.74 -13.98
C THR A 20 31.09 48.89 -15.27
N ARG A 21 30.17 49.20 -16.18
CA ARG A 21 30.11 48.54 -17.49
C ARG A 21 31.47 48.63 -18.26
N LYS A 22 32.23 49.70 -18.07
CA LYS A 22 33.56 49.87 -18.67
C LYS A 22 34.56 48.84 -18.12
N GLU A 23 34.55 48.58 -16.84
CA GLU A 23 35.41 47.58 -16.19
C GLU A 23 35.03 46.17 -16.63
N ILE A 24 33.74 45.86 -16.68
CA ILE A 24 33.24 44.57 -17.18
C ILE A 24 33.72 44.31 -18.61
N VAL A 25 33.54 45.28 -19.53
CA VAL A 25 33.97 45.17 -20.92
C VAL A 25 35.49 45.03 -21.03
N ALA A 26 36.27 45.79 -20.25
CA ALA A 26 37.73 45.71 -20.26
C ALA A 26 38.22 44.32 -19.79
N ASN A 27 37.66 43.78 -18.71
CA ASN A 27 38.03 42.47 -18.21
C ASN A 27 37.61 41.34 -19.17
N LEU A 28 36.41 41.42 -19.76
CA LEU A 28 35.97 40.46 -20.79
C LEU A 28 36.94 40.46 -22.01
N ALA A 29 37.36 41.64 -22.49
CA ALA A 29 38.32 41.72 -23.58
C ALA A 29 39.67 41.08 -23.20
N ARG A 30 40.18 41.33 -21.97
CA ARG A 30 41.40 40.73 -21.43
C ARG A 30 41.29 39.21 -21.32
N ILE A 31 40.20 38.71 -20.80
CA ILE A 31 39.92 37.25 -20.63
C ILE A 31 39.87 36.59 -22.01
N LYS A 32 39.01 37.08 -22.92
CA LYS A 32 38.89 36.55 -24.28
C LYS A 32 40.19 36.53 -25.05
N ALA A 33 41.04 37.56 -24.89
CA ALA A 33 42.39 37.62 -25.52
C ALA A 33 43.31 36.52 -24.96
N ASN A 34 43.30 36.28 -23.66
CA ASN A 34 44.12 35.24 -23.03
C ASN A 34 43.65 33.83 -23.36
N ILE A 35 42.34 33.57 -23.38
CA ILE A 35 41.77 32.30 -23.79
C ILE A 35 42.24 31.90 -25.19
N ARG A 36 42.32 32.85 -26.14
CA ARG A 36 42.78 32.60 -27.52
C ARG A 36 44.22 32.09 -27.58
N VAL A 37 45.08 32.43 -26.59
CA VAL A 37 46.45 32.00 -26.51
C VAL A 37 46.72 30.94 -25.39
N ASN A 38 45.65 30.29 -24.95
CA ASN A 38 45.65 29.26 -23.88
C ASN A 38 46.34 29.71 -22.58
N ARG A 39 46.20 30.97 -22.20
CA ARG A 39 46.72 31.52 -20.94
C ARG A 39 45.59 31.68 -19.93
N GLN A 40 45.84 31.27 -18.70
CA GLN A 40 44.96 31.56 -17.58
C GLN A 40 45.10 33.01 -17.13
N VAL A 41 44.01 33.63 -16.72
CA VAL A 41 43.97 34.98 -16.15
C VAL A 41 43.46 34.88 -14.74
N SER A 42 44.14 35.52 -13.79
CA SER A 42 43.69 35.64 -12.40
C SER A 42 43.41 37.12 -12.09
N PHE A 43 42.46 37.33 -11.18
CA PHE A 43 42.07 38.63 -10.67
C PHE A 43 42.06 38.59 -9.12
N PRO A 44 42.33 39.72 -8.44
CA PRO A 44 42.28 39.78 -6.97
C PRO A 44 40.92 39.34 -6.38
N VAL A 45 39.86 39.58 -7.16
CA VAL A 45 38.48 39.20 -6.80
C VAL A 45 38.22 37.67 -6.86
N ASP A 46 39.14 36.86 -7.37
CA ASP A 46 38.98 35.42 -7.49
C ASP A 46 38.96 34.73 -6.14
N LEU A 47 39.62 35.30 -5.13
CA LEU A 47 39.69 34.80 -3.74
C LEU A 47 40.19 33.36 -3.69
N ASP A 48 41.27 33.06 -4.45
CA ASP A 48 41.76 31.69 -4.72
C ASP A 48 42.22 30.94 -3.45
N ASP A 49 42.54 31.63 -2.33
CA ASP A 49 42.90 31.00 -1.05
C ASP A 49 41.67 30.48 -0.27
N ILE A 50 40.47 30.94 -0.66
CA ILE A 50 39.22 30.57 0.06
C ILE A 50 38.14 29.94 -0.83
N LEU A 51 38.25 30.12 -2.16
CA LEU A 51 37.37 29.54 -3.16
C LEU A 51 38.22 28.83 -4.24
N PRO A 52 37.73 27.68 -4.77
CA PRO A 52 38.38 27.02 -5.89
C PRO A 52 38.61 27.97 -7.05
N SER A 53 39.79 27.96 -7.69
CA SER A 53 40.09 28.85 -8.80
C SER A 53 39.08 28.75 -9.94
N PRO A 54 38.58 29.90 -10.48
CA PRO A 54 37.53 29.89 -11.48
C PRO A 54 38.07 29.41 -12.83
N GLN A 55 37.32 28.49 -13.45
CA GLN A 55 37.64 27.96 -14.79
C GLN A 55 37.09 28.91 -15.88
N ARG A 56 37.99 29.71 -16.49
CA ARG A 56 37.64 30.66 -17.54
C ARG A 56 37.85 30.06 -18.93
N THR A 57 36.79 29.46 -19.47
CA THR A 57 36.73 28.96 -20.86
C THR A 57 35.90 29.91 -21.73
N ALA A 58 35.94 29.73 -23.04
CA ALA A 58 35.07 30.49 -23.94
C ALA A 58 33.58 30.30 -23.61
N GLU A 59 33.19 29.09 -23.20
CA GLU A 59 31.82 28.73 -22.83
C GLU A 59 31.42 29.38 -21.50
N THR A 60 32.22 29.21 -20.41
CA THR A 60 31.89 29.77 -19.09
C THR A 60 31.83 31.30 -19.11
N ILE A 61 32.64 31.95 -19.93
CA ILE A 61 32.63 33.42 -20.11
C ILE A 61 31.42 33.88 -20.91
N ALA A 62 31.02 33.15 -21.96
CA ALA A 62 29.80 33.46 -22.70
C ALA A 62 28.54 33.31 -21.85
N ASP A 63 28.50 32.28 -21.01
CA ASP A 63 27.42 32.05 -20.04
C ASP A 63 27.38 33.19 -18.99
N ALA A 64 28.52 33.55 -18.40
CA ALA A 64 28.61 34.66 -17.45
C ALA A 64 28.16 36.00 -18.05
N GLU A 65 28.50 36.25 -19.29
CA GLU A 65 28.10 37.46 -20.03
C GLU A 65 26.58 37.47 -20.27
N SER A 66 26.00 36.31 -20.61
CA SER A 66 24.57 36.14 -20.77
C SER A 66 23.79 36.34 -19.43
N LYS A 67 24.32 35.80 -18.35
CA LYS A 67 23.76 35.93 -17.00
C LYS A 67 23.77 37.36 -16.45
N LEU A 68 24.59 38.25 -16.95
CA LEU A 68 24.62 39.66 -16.59
C LEU A 68 23.99 40.58 -17.67
N ALA A 69 23.13 40.03 -18.53
CA ALA A 69 22.47 40.82 -19.58
C ALA A 69 21.16 41.49 -19.12
N LEU A 70 20.40 40.86 -18.23
CA LEU A 70 19.10 41.34 -17.77
C LEU A 70 19.16 41.90 -16.35
N PRO A 71 18.50 43.04 -16.06
CA PRO A 71 18.52 43.68 -14.74
C PRO A 71 18.15 42.73 -13.58
N LYS A 72 17.18 41.86 -13.80
CA LYS A 72 16.79 40.88 -12.77
C LYS A 72 17.89 39.86 -12.45
N ASP A 73 18.63 39.45 -13.46
CA ASP A 73 19.74 38.51 -13.28
C ASP A 73 20.96 39.22 -12.70
N ILE A 74 21.26 40.45 -13.15
CA ILE A 74 22.30 41.30 -12.60
C ILE A 74 22.16 41.40 -11.08
N ILE A 75 20.98 41.79 -10.58
CA ILE A 75 20.77 41.94 -9.12
C ILE A 75 20.74 40.62 -8.40
N ARG A 76 20.18 39.55 -8.99
CA ARG A 76 20.19 38.21 -8.42
C ARG A 76 21.60 37.72 -8.14
N TYR A 77 22.53 37.84 -9.10
CA TYR A 77 23.92 37.44 -8.91
C TYR A 77 24.67 38.40 -7.99
N ALA A 78 24.34 39.69 -7.97
CA ALA A 78 24.95 40.69 -7.08
C ALA A 78 24.62 40.39 -5.59
N GLN A 79 23.47 39.79 -5.29
CA GLN A 79 23.12 39.35 -3.95
C GLN A 79 24.12 38.31 -3.37
N PHE A 80 24.83 37.62 -4.23
CA PHE A 80 25.78 36.55 -3.90
C PHE A 80 27.21 36.83 -4.33
N TRP A 81 27.56 38.16 -4.51
CA TRP A 81 28.92 38.54 -4.80
C TRP A 81 29.33 39.84 -4.09
N PHE A 82 30.60 39.94 -3.74
CA PHE A 82 31.15 41.00 -2.93
C PHE A 82 30.97 42.38 -3.54
N ILE A 83 30.79 43.37 -2.65
CA ILE A 83 30.70 44.81 -2.92
C ILE A 83 31.98 45.43 -2.45
N GLU A 84 32.69 46.15 -3.35
CA GLU A 84 33.79 47.05 -3.02
C GLU A 84 33.36 48.47 -3.26
N ASN A 85 32.90 49.16 -2.24
CA ASN A 85 32.39 50.54 -2.32
C ASN A 85 33.12 51.51 -1.41
N THR A 86 33.89 51.04 -0.44
CA THR A 86 34.62 51.89 0.53
C THR A 86 36.04 51.38 0.73
N GLU A 87 36.94 52.23 1.28
CA GLU A 87 38.29 51.76 1.65
C GLU A 87 38.29 50.69 2.74
N ILE A 88 37.25 50.67 3.56
CA ILE A 88 37.04 49.60 4.55
C ILE A 88 36.78 48.25 3.89
N ASP A 89 36.00 48.24 2.80
CA ASP A 89 35.74 47.04 2.00
C ASP A 89 37.03 46.47 1.43
N LYS A 90 37.88 47.34 0.85
CA LYS A 90 39.20 46.95 0.31
C LYS A 90 40.07 46.25 1.36
N ILE A 91 40.18 46.91 2.54
CA ILE A 91 41.01 46.37 3.64
C ILE A 91 40.45 45.04 4.15
N ALA A 92 39.14 44.90 4.31
CA ALA A 92 38.50 43.69 4.77
C ALA A 92 38.59 42.57 3.74
N ILE A 93 38.30 42.84 2.46
CA ILE A 93 38.45 41.90 1.35
C ILE A 93 39.89 41.40 1.22
N ASN A 94 40.89 42.23 1.38
CA ASN A 94 42.30 41.85 1.38
C ASN A 94 42.63 40.87 2.55
N ASN A 95 42.01 41.02 3.71
CA ASN A 95 42.15 40.03 4.80
C ASN A 95 41.39 38.75 4.50
N LEU A 96 40.23 38.87 3.85
CA LEU A 96 39.43 37.72 3.43
C LEU A 96 40.17 36.91 2.38
N SER A 97 40.81 37.52 1.40
CA SER A 97 41.53 36.84 0.31
C SER A 97 42.67 35.93 0.80
N VAL A 98 43.21 36.20 1.97
CA VAL A 98 44.23 35.33 2.63
C VAL A 98 43.66 34.43 3.74
N GLY A 99 42.31 34.14 3.72
CA GLY A 99 41.65 33.26 4.66
C GLY A 99 41.44 33.83 6.04
N SER A 100 41.73 35.11 6.30
CA SER A 100 41.56 35.74 7.60
C SER A 100 40.13 36.23 7.83
N TYR A 101 39.17 35.28 7.85
CA TYR A 101 37.70 35.53 7.96
C TYR A 101 37.33 36.44 9.13
N ASP A 102 37.75 36.07 10.35
CA ASP A 102 37.32 36.76 11.58
C ASP A 102 37.86 38.20 11.60
N LYS A 103 39.05 38.42 11.04
CA LYS A 103 39.63 39.74 10.89
C LYS A 103 38.88 40.60 9.87
N ALA A 104 38.49 40.00 8.75
CA ALA A 104 37.67 40.68 7.73
C ALA A 104 36.31 41.09 8.32
N ILE A 105 35.62 40.17 9.02
CA ILE A 105 34.37 40.44 9.68
C ILE A 105 34.54 41.60 10.71
N SER A 106 35.55 41.55 11.57
CA SER A 106 35.79 42.58 12.60
C SER A 106 36.08 43.97 12.00
N ILE A 107 36.64 44.03 10.83
CA ILE A 107 36.86 45.28 10.09
C ILE A 107 35.54 45.87 9.62
N TRP A 108 34.65 45.04 9.01
CA TRP A 108 33.34 45.48 8.57
C TRP A 108 32.42 45.87 9.74
N GLU A 109 32.58 45.23 10.89
CA GLU A 109 31.78 45.53 12.11
C GLU A 109 32.10 46.91 12.68
N LYS A 110 33.27 47.46 12.43
CA LYS A 110 33.64 48.80 12.93
C LYS A 110 32.78 49.92 12.33
N LYS A 111 32.22 49.70 11.17
CA LYS A 111 31.32 50.68 10.52
C LYS A 111 30.26 49.97 9.71
N GLU A 112 29.09 49.87 10.32
CA GLU A 112 27.92 49.23 9.71
C GLU A 112 27.35 50.09 8.56
N ASN A 113 27.39 49.62 7.38
CA ASN A 113 26.76 50.17 6.19
C ASN A 113 26.36 49.08 5.22
N LEU A 114 25.73 49.43 4.09
CA LEU A 114 25.24 48.46 3.09
C LEU A 114 26.31 47.41 2.71
N SER A 115 27.49 47.87 2.27
CA SER A 115 28.53 46.94 1.79
C SER A 115 29.09 46.06 2.92
N SER A 116 29.27 46.64 4.11
CA SER A 116 29.82 45.91 5.25
C SER A 116 28.88 44.80 5.72
N VAL A 117 27.57 45.04 5.79
CA VAL A 117 26.61 44.00 6.16
C VAL A 117 26.48 42.95 5.07
N HIS A 118 26.38 43.37 3.80
CA HIS A 118 26.30 42.47 2.66
C HIS A 118 27.53 41.53 2.56
N ASN A 119 28.73 42.08 2.66
CA ASN A 119 29.97 41.28 2.57
C ASN A 119 30.10 40.29 3.76
N ARG A 120 29.63 40.66 4.94
CA ARG A 120 29.56 39.72 6.10
C ARG A 120 28.62 38.60 5.85
N ILE A 121 27.45 38.85 5.23
CA ILE A 121 26.50 37.77 4.86
C ILE A 121 27.23 36.74 3.98
N LEU A 122 27.88 37.20 2.93
CA LEU A 122 28.63 36.36 1.99
C LEU A 122 29.75 35.57 2.69
N THR A 123 30.48 36.26 3.57
CA THR A 123 31.55 35.62 4.35
C THR A 123 31.03 34.51 5.23
N PHE A 124 29.87 34.66 5.88
CA PHE A 124 29.20 33.61 6.67
C PHE A 124 28.68 32.48 5.78
N LEU A 125 28.11 32.79 4.61
CA LEU A 125 27.71 31.78 3.62
C LEU A 125 28.86 30.90 3.18
N ILE A 126 30.02 31.54 2.85
CA ILE A 126 31.23 30.80 2.46
C ILE A 126 31.74 29.90 3.57
N ARG A 127 31.60 30.30 4.84
CA ARG A 127 31.98 29.50 5.98
C ARG A 127 30.95 28.42 6.37
N GLY A 128 29.80 28.37 5.71
CA GLY A 128 28.68 27.46 6.06
C GLY A 128 27.94 27.87 7.35
N ASN A 129 28.13 29.08 7.86
CA ASN A 129 27.42 29.59 9.03
C ASN A 129 26.08 30.23 8.59
N TYR A 130 25.15 29.40 8.16
CA TYR A 130 23.88 29.84 7.61
C TYR A 130 23.02 30.61 8.61
N GLY A 131 23.07 30.28 9.90
CA GLY A 131 22.33 30.98 10.94
C GLY A 131 22.68 32.45 11.02
N LYS A 132 23.99 32.79 11.13
CA LYS A 132 24.45 34.19 11.15
C LYS A 132 24.21 34.89 9.81
N ALA A 133 24.37 34.17 8.71
CA ALA A 133 24.11 34.73 7.36
C ALA A 133 22.64 35.14 7.23
N LEU A 134 21.68 34.31 7.61
CA LEU A 134 20.23 34.56 7.52
C LEU A 134 19.79 35.68 8.49
N GLU A 135 20.33 35.70 9.71
CA GLU A 135 20.08 36.76 10.67
C GLU A 135 20.49 38.14 10.10
N LEU A 136 21.70 38.24 9.56
CA LEU A 136 22.17 39.46 8.94
C LEU A 136 21.45 39.81 7.63
N ALA A 137 21.08 38.82 6.82
CA ALA A 137 20.33 38.99 5.60
C ALA A 137 18.94 39.58 5.87
N PHE A 138 18.25 39.10 6.92
CA PHE A 138 16.97 39.67 7.34
C PHE A 138 17.09 41.16 7.70
N LEU A 139 18.11 41.53 8.48
CA LEU A 139 18.40 42.94 8.82
C LEU A 139 18.80 43.74 7.54
N PHE A 140 19.59 43.17 6.67
CA PHE A 140 20.05 43.79 5.42
C PHE A 140 18.87 44.17 4.51
N TYR A 141 17.99 43.20 4.23
CA TYR A 141 16.85 43.44 3.35
C TYR A 141 15.82 44.38 3.98
N GLY A 142 15.60 44.30 5.26
CA GLY A 142 14.74 45.24 5.97
C GLY A 142 15.22 46.69 5.96
N LYS A 143 16.54 46.91 5.87
CA LYS A 143 17.13 48.23 5.95
C LYS A 143 17.69 48.77 4.65
N TYR A 144 18.31 47.94 3.81
CA TYR A 144 19.15 48.36 2.70
C TYR A 144 18.63 47.91 1.31
N SER A 145 17.48 47.25 1.21
CA SER A 145 16.97 46.73 -0.08
C SER A 145 16.91 47.80 -1.18
N PHE A 146 16.36 48.96 -0.87
CA PHE A 146 16.24 50.06 -1.85
C PHE A 146 17.60 50.61 -2.24
N GLU A 147 18.48 50.86 -1.27
CA GLU A 147 19.84 51.37 -1.53
C GLU A 147 20.67 50.35 -2.33
N PHE A 148 20.52 49.07 -2.04
CA PHE A 148 21.18 48.00 -2.76
C PHE A 148 20.70 47.91 -4.22
N ALA A 149 19.40 47.97 -4.45
CA ALA A 149 18.85 48.01 -5.80
C ALA A 149 19.34 49.22 -6.57
N GLN A 150 19.39 50.41 -5.96
CA GLN A 150 19.94 51.61 -6.59
C GLN A 150 21.45 51.49 -6.91
N LEU A 151 22.21 50.89 -5.98
CA LEU A 151 23.66 50.71 -6.16
C LEU A 151 23.97 49.80 -7.36
N ILE A 152 23.21 48.72 -7.50
CA ILE A 152 23.47 47.70 -8.55
C ILE A 152 22.82 48.09 -9.89
N LEU A 153 21.57 48.54 -9.90
CA LEU A 153 20.76 48.74 -11.10
C LEU A 153 20.64 50.21 -11.54
N GLY A 154 21.02 51.15 -10.67
CA GLY A 154 20.88 52.58 -10.94
C GLY A 154 19.43 52.97 -11.26
N LYS A 155 19.21 53.48 -12.47
CA LYS A 155 17.86 53.94 -12.91
C LYS A 155 16.85 52.85 -13.05
N GLU A 156 17.26 51.57 -13.16
CA GLU A 156 16.37 50.43 -13.32
C GLU A 156 15.99 49.77 -11.96
N SER A 157 16.37 50.42 -10.85
CA SER A 157 16.09 49.87 -9.49
C SER A 157 14.63 49.69 -9.17
N ASN A 158 13.73 50.40 -9.83
CA ASN A 158 12.28 50.29 -9.63
C ASN A 158 11.64 48.99 -10.14
N ILE A 159 12.41 48.16 -10.86
CA ILE A 159 11.91 46.84 -11.34
C ILE A 159 11.88 45.77 -10.26
N VAL A 160 12.50 46.03 -9.11
CA VAL A 160 12.54 45.09 -7.97
C VAL A 160 11.95 45.73 -6.71
N THR A 161 11.28 44.92 -5.91
CA THR A 161 10.79 45.33 -4.59
C THR A 161 11.66 44.70 -3.50
N SER A 162 11.57 45.23 -2.26
CA SER A 162 12.23 44.61 -1.10
C SER A 162 11.87 43.15 -0.96
N GLU A 163 10.57 42.80 -1.00
CA GLU A 163 10.05 41.44 -0.96
C GLU A 163 10.61 40.53 -2.07
N SER A 164 10.74 41.07 -3.31
CA SER A 164 11.29 40.30 -4.42
C SER A 164 12.77 39.99 -4.25
N LEU A 165 13.53 40.88 -3.60
CA LEU A 165 14.94 40.66 -3.25
C LEU A 165 15.09 39.60 -2.14
N GLU A 166 14.30 39.72 -1.10
CA GLU A 166 14.24 38.75 0.03
C GLU A 166 13.89 37.35 -0.49
N HIS A 167 12.79 37.24 -1.23
CA HIS A 167 12.37 35.96 -1.81
C HIS A 167 13.42 35.41 -2.80
N GLY A 168 14.01 36.25 -3.63
CA GLY A 168 15.07 35.83 -4.55
C GLY A 168 16.32 35.29 -3.84
N PHE A 169 16.71 35.88 -2.73
CA PHE A 169 17.78 35.40 -1.87
C PHE A 169 17.43 34.05 -1.21
N LEU A 170 16.24 33.94 -0.62
CA LEU A 170 15.75 32.70 0.01
C LEU A 170 15.58 31.57 -1.01
N ASP A 171 15.09 31.86 -2.21
CA ASP A 171 14.94 30.87 -3.28
C ASP A 171 16.28 30.24 -3.66
N VAL A 172 17.31 31.08 -3.86
CA VAL A 172 18.64 30.55 -4.15
C VAL A 172 19.17 29.68 -3.02
N LEU A 173 19.01 30.09 -1.76
CA LEU A 173 19.45 29.26 -0.64
C LEU A 173 18.65 27.95 -0.54
N CYS A 174 17.35 27.99 -0.77
CA CYS A 174 16.53 26.76 -0.81
C CYS A 174 16.95 25.81 -1.93
N ASP A 175 17.31 26.35 -3.11
CA ASP A 175 17.77 25.54 -4.23
C ASP A 175 19.17 24.93 -3.97
N GLU A 176 20.06 25.64 -3.28
CA GLU A 176 21.46 25.24 -3.05
C GLU A 176 21.63 24.27 -1.86
N ILE A 177 20.94 24.51 -0.77
CA ILE A 177 21.09 23.72 0.46
C ILE A 177 19.82 23.00 0.94
N GLY A 178 18.70 23.21 0.26
CA GLY A 178 17.40 22.65 0.58
C GLY A 178 16.56 23.50 1.53
N ALA A 179 15.27 23.62 1.23
CA ALA A 179 14.36 24.46 2.03
C ALA A 179 14.24 23.99 3.50
N SER A 180 14.33 22.69 3.75
CA SER A 180 14.30 22.14 5.12
C SER A 180 15.51 22.56 5.93
N GLU A 181 16.71 22.61 5.31
CA GLU A 181 17.93 23.11 5.98
C GLU A 181 17.83 24.60 6.25
N VAL A 182 17.41 25.40 5.27
CA VAL A 182 17.20 26.84 5.44
C VAL A 182 16.23 27.15 6.57
N SER A 183 15.14 26.38 6.69
CA SER A 183 14.11 26.60 7.73
C SER A 183 14.63 26.48 9.16
N LEU A 184 15.69 25.68 9.39
CA LEU A 184 16.28 25.49 10.72
C LEU A 184 16.91 26.78 11.28
N TYR A 185 17.29 27.70 10.41
CA TYR A 185 18.01 28.93 10.77
C TYR A 185 17.14 30.19 10.70
N ILE A 186 15.88 30.07 10.28
CA ILE A 186 14.97 31.22 10.15
C ILE A 186 14.23 31.41 11.46
N ILE A 187 14.34 32.63 12.02
CA ILE A 187 13.64 33.04 13.23
C ILE A 187 12.41 33.91 12.91
N ASN A 188 12.46 34.60 11.76
CA ASN A 188 11.37 35.50 11.37
C ASN A 188 10.18 34.71 10.81
N LYS A 189 8.96 35.12 11.23
CA LYS A 189 7.72 34.44 10.84
C LYS A 189 7.45 34.49 9.34
N ASP A 190 7.61 35.64 8.70
CA ASP A 190 7.26 35.83 7.28
C ASP A 190 8.19 35.00 6.37
N TRP A 191 9.49 35.01 6.66
CA TRP A 191 10.46 34.13 5.98
C TRP A 191 10.21 32.65 6.28
N GLY A 192 9.81 32.34 7.52
CA GLY A 192 9.44 30.97 7.91
C GLY A 192 8.22 30.46 7.14
N GLU A 193 7.20 31.29 6.95
CA GLU A 193 6.02 30.94 6.14
C GLU A 193 6.39 30.81 4.66
N TYR A 194 7.23 31.68 4.14
CA TYR A 194 7.68 31.61 2.76
C TYR A 194 8.49 30.33 2.47
N VAL A 195 9.51 30.05 3.26
CA VAL A 195 10.35 28.86 3.09
C VAL A 195 9.55 27.59 3.40
N GLY A 196 8.68 27.59 4.41
CA GLY A 196 7.76 26.49 4.69
C GLY A 196 6.86 26.16 3.50
N SER A 197 6.41 27.17 2.76
CA SER A 197 5.66 26.94 1.53
C SER A 197 6.45 26.18 0.45
N LYS A 198 7.77 26.38 0.39
CA LYS A 198 8.67 25.67 -0.55
C LYS A 198 8.85 24.19 -0.17
N ILE A 199 8.72 23.83 1.10
CA ILE A 199 8.73 22.45 1.58
C ILE A 199 7.40 21.76 1.25
N VAL A 200 6.30 22.45 1.52
CA VAL A 200 4.94 21.90 1.44
C VAL A 200 4.47 21.74 0.00
N LYS A 201 4.72 22.72 -0.86
CA LYS A 201 4.21 22.72 -2.24
C LYS A 201 4.64 21.51 -3.06
N PRO A 202 5.92 21.10 -3.10
CA PRO A 202 6.33 19.91 -3.85
C PRO A 202 5.60 18.64 -3.39
N LEU A 203 5.38 18.49 -2.07
CA LEU A 203 4.67 17.32 -1.51
C LEU A 203 3.21 17.28 -1.97
N ILE A 204 2.54 18.43 -1.99
CA ILE A 204 1.18 18.55 -2.51
C ILE A 204 1.14 18.23 -4.00
N ASP A 205 2.05 18.82 -4.79
CA ASP A 205 2.12 18.63 -6.24
C ASP A 205 2.37 17.15 -6.61
N ASP A 206 3.20 16.44 -5.85
CA ASP A 206 3.44 14.99 -6.05
C ASP A 206 2.20 14.14 -5.78
N ILE A 207 1.48 14.45 -4.69
CA ILE A 207 0.21 13.77 -4.36
C ILE A 207 -0.84 14.08 -5.45
N GLU A 208 -0.96 15.33 -5.88
CA GLU A 208 -1.92 15.73 -6.94
C GLU A 208 -1.64 15.08 -8.28
N ARG A 209 -0.36 14.96 -8.65
CA ARG A 209 0.06 14.24 -9.86
C ARG A 209 -0.35 12.78 -9.80
N SER A 210 -0.10 12.11 -8.68
CA SER A 210 -0.50 10.72 -8.45
C SER A 210 -2.01 10.54 -8.50
N ILE A 211 -2.79 11.46 -7.90
CA ILE A 211 -4.25 11.50 -7.97
C ILE A 211 -4.73 11.62 -9.42
N THR A 212 -4.09 12.49 -10.20
CA THR A 212 -4.46 12.73 -11.61
C THR A 212 -4.27 11.47 -12.43
N VAL A 213 -3.09 10.81 -12.30
CA VAL A 213 -2.82 9.53 -12.97
C VAL A 213 -3.86 8.46 -12.60
N ALA A 214 -4.23 8.36 -11.32
CA ALA A 214 -5.23 7.40 -10.90
C ALA A 214 -6.63 7.71 -11.48
N LYS A 215 -7.01 8.99 -11.56
CA LYS A 215 -8.30 9.41 -12.17
C LYS A 215 -8.40 9.09 -13.65
N GLU A 216 -7.32 9.19 -14.40
CA GLU A 216 -7.26 8.87 -15.84
C GLU A 216 -7.50 7.39 -16.14
N THR A 217 -7.46 6.53 -15.13
CA THR A 217 -7.76 5.09 -15.29
C THR A 217 -9.25 4.76 -15.21
N LYS A 218 -10.12 5.72 -14.93
CA LYS A 218 -11.57 5.51 -14.84
C LYS A 218 -12.12 4.93 -16.15
N GLY A 219 -12.91 3.87 -16.05
CA GLY A 219 -13.50 3.19 -17.20
C GLY A 219 -12.57 2.28 -18.00
N LYS A 220 -11.31 2.11 -17.58
CA LYS A 220 -10.34 1.23 -18.27
C LYS A 220 -10.39 -0.25 -17.79
N GLY A 221 -11.34 -0.59 -16.92
CA GLY A 221 -11.57 -1.94 -16.40
C GLY A 221 -11.14 -2.14 -14.95
N ALA A 222 -11.75 -3.16 -14.31
CA ALA A 222 -11.64 -3.42 -12.88
C ALA A 222 -10.17 -3.55 -12.40
N ASN A 223 -9.40 -4.43 -13.01
CA ASN A 223 -8.01 -4.68 -12.58
C ASN A 223 -7.10 -3.45 -12.72
N ILE A 224 -7.33 -2.60 -13.71
CA ILE A 224 -6.59 -1.34 -13.88
C ILE A 224 -6.96 -0.38 -12.75
N ARG A 225 -8.23 -0.32 -12.37
CA ARG A 225 -8.70 0.50 -11.23
C ARG A 225 -8.12 0.03 -9.89
N LEU A 226 -8.09 -1.28 -9.65
CA LEU A 226 -7.45 -1.85 -8.46
C LEU A 226 -5.97 -1.50 -8.40
N SER A 227 -5.26 -1.70 -9.51
CA SER A 227 -3.84 -1.38 -9.63
C SER A 227 -3.58 0.11 -9.40
N ALA A 228 -4.40 0.98 -10.01
CA ALA A 228 -4.29 2.43 -9.84
C ALA A 228 -4.52 2.87 -8.38
N GLY A 229 -5.54 2.32 -7.71
CA GLY A 229 -5.79 2.59 -6.30
C GLY A 229 -4.65 2.13 -5.39
N THR A 230 -4.14 0.92 -5.63
CA THR A 230 -3.00 0.36 -4.88
C THR A 230 -1.72 1.17 -5.10
N LYS A 231 -1.43 1.55 -6.34
CA LYS A 231 -0.29 2.39 -6.67
C LYS A 231 -0.41 3.77 -6.03
N LEU A 232 -1.59 4.38 -6.10
CA LEU A 232 -1.86 5.67 -5.47
C LEU A 232 -1.59 5.63 -3.95
N MET A 233 -2.01 4.57 -3.26
CA MET A 233 -1.68 4.36 -1.83
C MET A 233 -0.17 4.32 -1.60
N THR A 234 0.56 3.57 -2.42
CA THR A 234 2.01 3.37 -2.24
C THR A 234 2.79 4.65 -2.54
N ASP A 235 2.52 5.29 -3.68
CA ASP A 235 3.25 6.47 -4.16
C ASP A 235 3.04 7.68 -3.25
N THR A 236 1.86 7.78 -2.60
CA THR A 236 1.54 8.93 -1.75
C THR A 236 1.81 8.72 -0.26
N LEU A 237 2.22 7.53 0.18
CA LEU A 237 2.46 7.21 1.59
C LEU A 237 3.52 8.12 2.22
N THR A 238 4.67 8.27 1.57
CA THR A 238 5.78 9.11 2.05
C THR A 238 5.48 10.61 1.89
N PRO A 239 5.04 11.12 0.74
CA PRO A 239 4.64 12.52 0.62
C PRO A 239 3.58 12.95 1.64
N LEU A 240 2.55 12.12 1.86
CA LEU A 240 1.49 12.44 2.82
C LEU A 240 1.99 12.45 4.27
N ARG A 241 2.89 11.51 4.63
CA ARG A 241 3.51 11.47 5.96
C ARG A 241 4.36 12.72 6.21
N ASN A 242 5.18 13.09 5.22
CA ASN A 242 6.01 14.29 5.31
C ASN A 242 5.14 15.55 5.39
N LEU A 243 4.11 15.63 4.56
CA LEU A 243 3.16 16.74 4.62
C LEU A 243 2.48 16.87 6.00
N LYS A 244 2.15 15.75 6.63
CA LYS A 244 1.57 15.71 7.99
C LYS A 244 2.56 16.14 9.06
N SER A 245 3.87 15.96 8.86
CA SER A 245 4.90 16.47 9.79
C SER A 245 5.10 17.97 9.66
N GLU A 246 4.92 18.53 8.47
CA GLU A 246 5.09 19.97 8.21
C GLU A 246 3.82 20.80 8.51
N LEU A 247 2.64 20.19 8.31
CA LEU A 247 1.35 20.84 8.51
C LEU A 247 0.56 20.17 9.63
N SER A 248 -0.12 20.97 10.43
CA SER A 248 -1.13 20.45 11.37
C SER A 248 -2.26 19.75 10.62
N VAL A 249 -2.86 18.72 11.23
CA VAL A 249 -4.06 18.06 10.71
C VAL A 249 -5.24 19.02 10.54
N SER A 250 -5.24 20.14 11.28
CA SER A 250 -6.22 21.23 11.15
C SER A 250 -5.90 22.23 10.03
N ASP A 251 -4.72 22.15 9.41
CA ASP A 251 -4.38 23.02 8.27
C ASP A 251 -5.25 22.67 7.06
N SER A 252 -5.88 23.69 6.50
CA SER A 252 -6.81 23.50 5.37
C SER A 252 -6.15 22.88 4.13
N ARG A 253 -4.87 23.16 3.89
CA ARG A 253 -4.11 22.60 2.77
C ARG A 253 -3.95 21.08 2.94
N TYR A 254 -3.60 20.64 4.16
CA TYR A 254 -3.54 19.22 4.50
C TYR A 254 -4.89 18.55 4.36
N GLN A 255 -5.96 19.14 4.92
CA GLN A 255 -7.31 18.57 4.86
C GLN A 255 -7.78 18.39 3.42
N ILE A 256 -7.63 19.43 2.58
CA ILE A 256 -8.06 19.37 1.18
C ILE A 256 -7.36 18.26 0.41
N ILE A 257 -6.04 18.15 0.53
CA ILE A 257 -5.29 17.14 -0.23
C ILE A 257 -5.52 15.72 0.30
N ALA A 258 -5.63 15.54 1.63
CA ALA A 258 -5.91 14.27 2.27
C ALA A 258 -7.31 13.76 1.88
N ASP A 259 -8.33 14.61 1.88
CA ASP A 259 -9.68 14.26 1.47
C ASP A 259 -9.74 13.93 -0.02
N LYS A 260 -9.09 14.71 -0.88
CA LYS A 260 -9.00 14.48 -2.32
C LYS A 260 -8.32 13.14 -2.63
N LEU A 261 -7.24 12.82 -1.90
CA LEU A 261 -6.54 11.55 -2.00
C LEU A 261 -7.42 10.38 -1.56
N GLY A 262 -7.93 10.45 -0.33
CA GLY A 262 -8.76 9.38 0.23
C GLY A 262 -10.01 9.10 -0.61
N LEU A 263 -10.74 10.13 -1.05
CA LEU A 263 -11.90 9.97 -1.92
C LEU A 263 -11.55 9.41 -3.30
N THR A 264 -10.35 9.67 -3.82
CA THR A 264 -9.91 9.07 -5.09
C THR A 264 -9.61 7.58 -4.91
N ILE A 265 -8.95 7.19 -3.81
CA ILE A 265 -8.69 5.78 -3.49
C ILE A 265 -10.01 5.04 -3.23
N LEU A 266 -10.94 5.64 -2.47
CA LEU A 266 -12.29 5.11 -2.26
C LEU A 266 -12.98 4.82 -3.60
N GLN A 267 -12.95 5.78 -4.52
CA GLN A 267 -13.57 5.63 -5.83
C GLN A 267 -12.92 4.52 -6.67
N CYS A 268 -11.59 4.33 -6.56
CA CYS A 268 -10.93 3.19 -7.19
C CYS A 268 -11.44 1.85 -6.63
N GLY A 269 -11.64 1.76 -5.33
CA GLY A 269 -12.21 0.58 -4.69
C GLY A 269 -13.66 0.30 -5.10
N ILE A 270 -14.49 1.34 -5.19
CA ILE A 270 -15.88 1.24 -5.64
C ILE A 270 -15.95 0.78 -7.10
N ASP A 271 -15.20 1.45 -8.00
CA ASP A 271 -15.19 1.11 -9.43
C ASP A 271 -14.70 -0.33 -9.63
N TYR A 272 -13.63 -0.73 -8.91
CA TYR A 272 -13.13 -2.10 -8.97
C TYR A 272 -14.20 -3.12 -8.55
N TYR A 273 -14.86 -2.90 -7.42
CA TYR A 273 -15.88 -3.81 -6.91
C TYR A 273 -17.06 -3.96 -7.87
N ASN A 274 -17.52 -2.84 -8.44
CA ASN A 274 -18.67 -2.83 -9.35
C ASN A 274 -18.38 -3.48 -10.70
N ASP A 275 -17.15 -3.37 -11.20
CA ASP A 275 -16.77 -3.85 -12.54
C ASP A 275 -16.09 -5.22 -12.49
N SER A 276 -15.79 -5.77 -11.29
CA SER A 276 -15.08 -7.05 -11.12
C SER A 276 -16.05 -8.21 -11.00
N ASN A 277 -15.70 -9.32 -11.66
CA ASN A 277 -16.35 -10.62 -11.49
C ASN A 277 -15.56 -11.56 -10.55
N ASP A 278 -14.51 -11.06 -9.88
CA ASP A 278 -13.70 -11.85 -8.96
C ASP A 278 -14.50 -12.12 -7.67
N ASP A 279 -14.52 -13.36 -7.20
CA ASP A 279 -15.21 -13.71 -5.95
C ASP A 279 -14.59 -13.05 -4.72
N ASP A 280 -13.33 -12.65 -4.79
CA ASP A 280 -12.61 -11.94 -3.73
C ASP A 280 -12.63 -10.40 -3.92
N ALA A 281 -13.42 -9.90 -4.88
CA ALA A 281 -13.47 -8.47 -5.20
C ALA A 281 -13.82 -7.61 -3.98
N ALA A 282 -14.76 -8.05 -3.15
CA ALA A 282 -15.15 -7.34 -1.94
C ALA A 282 -13.97 -7.18 -0.96
N PHE A 283 -13.17 -8.23 -0.79
CA PHE A 283 -12.00 -8.20 0.10
C PHE A 283 -10.87 -7.30 -0.42
N LYS A 284 -10.63 -7.31 -1.73
CA LYS A 284 -9.65 -6.43 -2.37
C LYS A 284 -10.09 -4.96 -2.31
N ALA A 285 -11.36 -4.68 -2.61
CA ALA A 285 -11.94 -3.34 -2.52
C ALA A 285 -11.91 -2.81 -1.08
N MET A 286 -12.18 -3.66 -0.08
CA MET A 286 -12.15 -3.31 1.34
C MET A 286 -10.78 -2.75 1.77
N LYS A 287 -9.67 -3.29 1.25
CA LYS A 287 -8.33 -2.77 1.55
C LYS A 287 -8.17 -1.31 1.11
N LEU A 288 -8.64 -0.98 -0.09
CA LEU A 288 -8.62 0.39 -0.60
C LEU A 288 -9.52 1.31 0.22
N GLN A 289 -10.74 0.86 0.54
CA GLN A 289 -11.72 1.66 1.27
C GLN A 289 -11.30 1.92 2.71
N LYS A 290 -10.73 0.94 3.42
CA LYS A 290 -10.18 1.15 4.78
C LYS A 290 -8.97 2.07 4.79
N TYR A 291 -8.11 1.99 3.78
CA TYR A 291 -7.02 2.96 3.66
C TYR A 291 -7.57 4.37 3.40
N ALA A 292 -8.52 4.52 2.47
CA ALA A 292 -9.18 5.80 2.23
C ALA A 292 -9.78 6.40 3.50
N GLN A 293 -10.51 5.58 4.28
CA GLN A 293 -11.07 5.96 5.58
C GLN A 293 -10.00 6.46 6.57
N SER A 294 -8.82 5.86 6.56
CA SER A 294 -7.71 6.26 7.45
C SER A 294 -7.03 7.58 7.04
N VAL A 295 -7.17 7.98 5.78
CA VAL A 295 -6.54 9.17 5.21
C VAL A 295 -7.40 10.43 5.33
N VAL A 296 -8.71 10.30 5.10
CA VAL A 296 -9.64 11.44 5.08
C VAL A 296 -9.76 12.13 6.44
N VAL A 297 -9.88 13.45 6.44
CA VAL A 297 -9.94 14.29 7.64
C VAL A 297 -11.28 15.02 7.75
N GLY A 298 -11.78 15.58 6.66
CA GLY A 298 -13.01 16.35 6.61
C GLY A 298 -14.25 15.50 6.89
N LYS A 299 -15.24 16.05 7.58
CA LYS A 299 -16.43 15.32 8.00
C LYS A 299 -17.17 14.66 6.84
N MET A 300 -17.42 15.38 5.73
CA MET A 300 -18.13 14.82 4.59
C MET A 300 -17.37 13.65 3.93
N ALA A 301 -16.05 13.76 3.84
CA ALA A 301 -15.21 12.68 3.29
C ALA A 301 -15.21 11.46 4.21
N LYS A 302 -15.14 11.65 5.53
CA LYS A 302 -15.25 10.58 6.53
C LYS A 302 -16.60 9.88 6.45
N ASP A 303 -17.69 10.63 6.52
CA ASP A 303 -19.04 10.06 6.46
C ASP A 303 -19.22 9.19 5.20
N ARG A 304 -18.71 9.64 4.04
CA ARG A 304 -18.74 8.87 2.80
C ARG A 304 -17.89 7.60 2.84
N CYS A 305 -16.70 7.66 3.42
CA CYS A 305 -15.84 6.49 3.58
C CYS A 305 -16.46 5.49 4.56
N ASP A 306 -16.99 5.96 5.69
CA ASP A 306 -17.61 5.13 6.72
C ASP A 306 -18.83 4.39 6.17
N GLU A 307 -19.67 5.08 5.37
CA GLU A 307 -20.82 4.46 4.72
C GLU A 307 -20.40 3.35 3.75
N ASN A 308 -19.43 3.61 2.87
CA ASN A 308 -18.98 2.62 1.90
C ASN A 308 -18.29 1.41 2.57
N VAL A 309 -17.48 1.63 3.60
CA VAL A 309 -16.87 0.55 4.39
C VAL A 309 -17.96 -0.30 5.03
N ARG A 310 -18.99 0.30 5.63
CA ARG A 310 -20.11 -0.41 6.26
C ARG A 310 -20.91 -1.25 5.25
N ILE A 311 -21.19 -0.69 4.06
CA ILE A 311 -21.86 -1.43 2.99
C ILE A 311 -21.04 -2.65 2.61
N LEU A 312 -19.75 -2.49 2.40
CA LEU A 312 -18.86 -3.57 1.97
C LEU A 312 -18.64 -4.61 3.09
N GLU A 313 -18.58 -4.20 4.37
CA GLU A 313 -18.58 -5.11 5.52
C GLU A 313 -19.85 -5.96 5.55
N GLY A 314 -21.00 -5.36 5.30
CA GLY A 314 -22.28 -6.09 5.20
C GLY A 314 -22.32 -7.10 4.05
N ILE A 315 -21.62 -6.83 2.94
CA ILE A 315 -21.47 -7.78 1.84
C ILE A 315 -20.51 -8.91 2.24
N ILE A 316 -19.35 -8.57 2.77
CA ILE A 316 -18.32 -9.55 3.19
C ILE A 316 -18.84 -10.49 4.26
N SER A 317 -19.69 -10.00 5.18
CA SER A 317 -20.27 -10.86 6.24
C SER A 317 -21.16 -12.00 5.70
N LYS A 318 -21.63 -11.88 4.44
CA LYS A 318 -22.42 -12.90 3.75
C LYS A 318 -21.58 -13.82 2.86
N LEU A 319 -20.35 -13.49 2.63
CA LEU A 319 -19.42 -14.26 1.81
C LEU A 319 -18.67 -15.32 2.67
N PRO A 320 -18.19 -16.40 2.05
CA PRO A 320 -17.27 -17.31 2.69
C PRO A 320 -16.00 -16.57 3.15
N PRO A 321 -15.35 -16.99 4.25
CA PRO A 321 -14.04 -16.47 4.60
C PRO A 321 -13.03 -16.63 3.45
N LEU A 322 -12.20 -15.61 3.24
CA LEU A 322 -11.28 -15.55 2.08
C LEU A 322 -10.36 -16.78 1.98
N GLU A 323 -9.89 -17.28 3.12
CA GLU A 323 -8.97 -18.42 3.22
C GLU A 323 -9.58 -19.76 2.78
N VAL A 324 -10.90 -19.86 2.73
CA VAL A 324 -11.63 -21.07 2.29
C VAL A 324 -12.41 -20.88 1.00
N MET A 325 -12.25 -19.74 0.31
CA MET A 325 -13.00 -19.41 -0.89
C MET A 325 -12.83 -20.45 -2.00
N ALA A 326 -11.63 -20.99 -2.21
CA ALA A 326 -11.38 -22.03 -3.21
C ALA A 326 -12.14 -23.31 -2.90
N ASN A 327 -12.19 -23.72 -1.62
CA ASN A 327 -12.95 -24.89 -1.17
C ASN A 327 -14.46 -24.65 -1.31
N HIS A 328 -14.92 -23.43 -1.00
CA HIS A 328 -16.31 -23.05 -1.22
C HIS A 328 -16.73 -23.21 -2.67
N ARG A 329 -15.93 -22.72 -3.62
CA ARG A 329 -16.21 -22.86 -5.07
C ARG A 329 -16.32 -24.33 -5.51
N ALA A 330 -15.40 -25.15 -5.04
CA ALA A 330 -15.42 -26.57 -5.36
C ALA A 330 -16.68 -27.27 -4.83
N ILE A 331 -17.07 -26.97 -3.59
CA ILE A 331 -18.32 -27.48 -3.00
C ILE A 331 -19.55 -26.99 -3.75
N GLN A 332 -19.60 -25.70 -4.14
CA GLN A 332 -20.71 -25.17 -4.93
C GLN A 332 -20.81 -25.84 -6.31
N ALA A 333 -19.67 -26.12 -6.96
CA ALA A 333 -19.65 -26.85 -8.22
C ALA A 333 -20.19 -28.30 -8.05
N SER A 334 -19.80 -28.99 -6.96
CA SER A 334 -20.32 -30.34 -6.65
C SER A 334 -21.83 -30.31 -6.32
N LEU A 335 -22.29 -29.31 -5.59
CA LEU A 335 -23.74 -29.15 -5.30
C LEU A 335 -24.53 -28.82 -6.57
N ALA A 336 -23.98 -28.01 -7.47
CA ALA A 336 -24.61 -27.68 -8.75
C ALA A 336 -24.69 -28.90 -9.68
N ALA A 337 -23.63 -29.71 -9.74
CA ALA A 337 -23.64 -30.98 -10.44
C ALA A 337 -24.67 -31.96 -9.87
N PHE A 338 -24.70 -32.11 -8.54
CA PHE A 338 -25.65 -32.96 -7.83
C PHE A 338 -27.12 -32.58 -8.08
N ALA A 339 -27.42 -31.30 -8.20
CA ALA A 339 -28.79 -30.80 -8.41
C ALA A 339 -29.45 -31.25 -9.73
N ILE A 340 -28.68 -31.74 -10.69
CA ILE A 340 -29.18 -32.26 -11.99
C ILE A 340 -29.13 -33.79 -12.09
N GLU A 341 -28.57 -34.44 -11.06
CA GLU A 341 -28.51 -35.90 -10.98
C GLU A 341 -29.86 -36.48 -10.46
N PRO A 342 -30.17 -37.77 -10.73
CA PRO A 342 -31.37 -38.40 -10.20
C PRO A 342 -31.29 -38.52 -8.66
N ASP A 343 -32.46 -38.61 -8.04
CA ASP A 343 -32.64 -38.74 -6.57
C ASP A 343 -32.25 -40.10 -6.05
N LEU A 344 -30.99 -40.50 -6.24
CA LEU A 344 -30.42 -41.80 -5.84
C LEU A 344 -29.46 -41.68 -4.68
N ILE A 345 -29.41 -42.69 -3.82
CA ILE A 345 -28.44 -42.79 -2.72
C ILE A 345 -27.00 -42.79 -3.24
N SER A 346 -26.76 -43.41 -4.41
CA SER A 346 -25.46 -43.42 -5.03
C SER A 346 -24.97 -41.98 -5.40
N CYS A 347 -25.87 -41.10 -5.84
CA CYS A 347 -25.56 -39.70 -6.12
C CYS A 347 -25.26 -38.94 -4.82
N SER A 348 -25.99 -39.22 -3.71
CA SER A 348 -25.68 -38.67 -2.39
C SER A 348 -24.29 -39.07 -1.89
N ILE A 349 -23.94 -40.32 -2.08
CA ILE A 349 -22.63 -40.86 -1.72
C ILE A 349 -21.52 -40.17 -2.54
N GLN A 350 -21.76 -39.96 -3.84
CA GLN A 350 -20.79 -39.24 -4.70
C GLN A 350 -20.63 -37.78 -4.27
N LEU A 351 -21.75 -37.08 -3.97
CA LEU A 351 -21.68 -35.69 -3.47
C LEU A 351 -20.82 -35.59 -2.20
N ILE A 352 -21.07 -36.49 -1.22
CA ILE A 352 -20.28 -36.50 0.01
C ILE A 352 -18.79 -36.73 -0.27
N LYS A 353 -18.49 -37.69 -1.15
CA LYS A 353 -17.11 -38.00 -1.56
C LYS A 353 -16.40 -36.83 -2.21
N ASP A 354 -17.08 -36.12 -3.11
CA ASP A 354 -16.50 -34.95 -3.82
C ASP A 354 -16.30 -33.76 -2.87
N CYS A 355 -17.20 -33.58 -1.89
CA CYS A 355 -17.12 -32.48 -0.95
C CYS A 355 -16.18 -32.77 0.24
N ALA A 356 -15.92 -34.02 0.59
CA ALA A 356 -15.16 -34.38 1.79
C ALA A 356 -13.78 -33.73 1.91
N PRO A 357 -12.90 -33.74 0.90
CA PRO A 357 -11.57 -33.11 1.01
C PRO A 357 -11.65 -31.60 1.23
N HIS A 358 -12.67 -30.96 0.67
CA HIS A 358 -12.88 -29.52 0.82
C HIS A 358 -13.41 -29.17 2.21
N ILE A 359 -14.33 -29.98 2.76
CA ILE A 359 -14.88 -29.83 4.12
C ILE A 359 -13.80 -30.05 5.17
N VAL A 360 -12.93 -31.04 4.99
CA VAL A 360 -11.79 -31.27 5.90
C VAL A 360 -10.86 -30.04 5.91
N ASN A 361 -10.51 -29.52 4.76
CA ASN A 361 -9.65 -28.34 4.67
C ASN A 361 -10.30 -27.09 5.29
N ILE A 362 -11.62 -26.89 5.13
CA ILE A 362 -12.38 -25.81 5.79
C ILE A 362 -12.33 -26.00 7.30
N LYS A 363 -12.55 -27.22 7.81
CA LYS A 363 -12.49 -27.57 9.23
C LYS A 363 -11.12 -27.29 9.84
N GLU A 364 -10.06 -27.67 9.15
CA GLU A 364 -8.67 -27.41 9.57
C GLU A 364 -8.36 -25.91 9.68
N LYS A 365 -8.85 -25.12 8.74
CA LYS A 365 -8.59 -23.66 8.71
C LYS A 365 -9.45 -22.86 9.69
N LEU A 366 -10.71 -23.21 9.82
CA LEU A 366 -11.69 -22.44 10.60
C LEU A 366 -12.01 -23.02 11.97
N GLY A 367 -11.78 -24.32 12.16
CA GLY A 367 -12.19 -25.06 13.35
C GLY A 367 -13.60 -25.66 13.25
N SER A 368 -13.84 -26.72 14.03
CA SER A 368 -15.10 -27.52 14.00
C SER A 368 -16.35 -26.77 14.50
N THR A 369 -16.19 -25.68 15.24
CA THR A 369 -17.28 -24.86 15.79
C THR A 369 -17.59 -23.62 15.00
N HIS A 370 -16.83 -23.35 13.93
CA HIS A 370 -17.00 -22.13 13.15
C HIS A 370 -18.32 -22.13 12.40
N GLN A 371 -19.10 -21.07 12.52
CA GLN A 371 -20.47 -20.98 11.99
C GLN A 371 -20.54 -21.24 10.46
N TYR A 372 -19.59 -20.72 9.69
CA TYR A 372 -19.52 -20.98 8.24
C TYR A 372 -19.27 -22.46 7.94
N TYR A 373 -18.34 -23.11 8.66
CA TYR A 373 -18.04 -24.54 8.49
C TYR A 373 -19.28 -25.37 8.77
N LEU A 374 -19.94 -25.17 9.91
CA LEU A 374 -21.17 -25.90 10.28
C LEU A 374 -22.28 -25.70 9.24
N LYS A 375 -22.45 -24.47 8.74
CA LYS A 375 -23.47 -24.17 7.73
C LYS A 375 -23.20 -24.90 6.41
N ILE A 376 -21.98 -24.88 5.88
CA ILE A 376 -21.67 -25.54 4.59
C ILE A 376 -21.72 -27.06 4.73
N SER A 377 -21.22 -27.63 5.84
CA SER A 377 -21.31 -29.05 6.18
C SER A 377 -22.77 -29.50 6.26
N THR A 378 -23.59 -28.76 6.98
CA THR A 378 -25.05 -29.03 7.06
C THR A 378 -25.73 -28.95 5.70
N THR A 379 -25.35 -27.99 4.85
CA THR A 379 -25.91 -27.87 3.49
C THR A 379 -25.62 -29.10 2.64
N ILE A 380 -24.40 -29.62 2.66
CA ILE A 380 -24.02 -30.83 1.92
C ILE A 380 -24.86 -32.03 2.41
N ILE A 381 -24.91 -32.24 3.73
CA ILE A 381 -25.61 -33.37 4.33
C ILE A 381 -27.13 -33.28 4.13
N ASN A 382 -27.71 -32.08 4.21
CA ASN A 382 -29.14 -31.88 3.94
C ASN A 382 -29.54 -32.23 2.51
N ASN A 383 -28.69 -31.87 1.50
CA ASN A 383 -28.92 -32.25 0.11
C ASN A 383 -28.78 -33.77 -0.08
N ALA A 384 -27.72 -34.37 0.46
CA ALA A 384 -27.53 -35.82 0.40
C ALA A 384 -28.68 -36.60 1.06
N LEU A 385 -29.17 -36.12 2.19
CA LEU A 385 -30.30 -36.72 2.94
C LEU A 385 -31.60 -36.68 2.11
N GLY A 386 -31.78 -35.65 1.28
CA GLY A 386 -32.94 -35.52 0.40
C GLY A 386 -33.13 -36.72 -0.53
N ASN A 387 -32.08 -37.12 -1.25
CA ASN A 387 -32.15 -38.28 -2.17
C ASN A 387 -32.29 -39.59 -1.41
N ILE A 388 -31.69 -39.74 -0.23
CA ILE A 388 -31.88 -40.93 0.61
C ILE A 388 -33.34 -41.07 0.97
N ILE A 389 -34.00 -40.01 1.40
CA ILE A 389 -35.41 -39.99 1.72
C ILE A 389 -36.26 -40.34 0.48
N ALA A 390 -35.95 -39.74 -0.68
CA ALA A 390 -36.66 -39.97 -1.94
C ALA A 390 -36.60 -41.43 -2.35
N GLU A 391 -35.42 -42.02 -2.45
CA GLU A 391 -35.20 -43.39 -2.90
C GLU A 391 -35.76 -44.43 -1.89
N VAL A 392 -35.63 -44.17 -0.58
CA VAL A 392 -36.26 -45.05 0.46
C VAL A 392 -37.79 -45.01 0.36
N ASN A 393 -38.39 -43.84 0.16
CA ASN A 393 -39.83 -43.70 0.00
C ASN A 393 -40.33 -44.42 -1.27
N GLU A 394 -39.62 -44.38 -2.34
CA GLU A 394 -39.92 -45.12 -3.58
C GLU A 394 -39.81 -46.63 -3.35
N ALA A 395 -38.73 -47.07 -2.73
CA ALA A 395 -38.47 -48.48 -2.45
C ALA A 395 -39.54 -49.12 -1.53
N GLN A 396 -40.19 -48.37 -0.64
CA GLN A 396 -41.27 -48.86 0.18
C GLN A 396 -42.49 -49.34 -0.63
N ASN A 397 -42.62 -48.88 -1.87
CA ASN A 397 -43.68 -49.34 -2.79
C ASN A 397 -43.20 -50.44 -3.76
N SER A 398 -41.97 -50.90 -3.62
CA SER A 398 -41.32 -51.90 -4.47
C SER A 398 -41.36 -53.32 -3.83
N ASP A 399 -40.71 -54.29 -4.47
CA ASP A 399 -40.54 -55.62 -3.86
C ASP A 399 -39.58 -55.57 -2.68
N PHE A 400 -39.70 -56.64 -1.86
CA PHE A 400 -38.96 -56.75 -0.62
C PHE A 400 -37.40 -56.69 -0.80
N ASN A 401 -36.87 -57.29 -1.88
CA ASN A 401 -35.45 -57.33 -2.09
C ASN A 401 -34.93 -55.93 -2.48
N THR A 402 -35.67 -55.21 -3.29
CA THR A 402 -35.38 -53.81 -3.64
C THR A 402 -35.41 -52.95 -2.38
N LEU A 403 -36.48 -53.04 -1.55
CA LEU A 403 -36.54 -52.32 -0.31
C LEU A 403 -35.35 -52.62 0.61
N LYS A 404 -35.01 -53.91 0.77
CA LYS A 404 -33.90 -54.35 1.61
C LYS A 404 -32.58 -53.76 1.19
N THR A 405 -32.24 -53.86 -0.10
CA THR A 405 -30.97 -53.30 -0.65
C THR A 405 -30.92 -51.80 -0.51
N THR A 406 -32.02 -51.09 -0.75
CA THR A 406 -32.10 -49.64 -0.59
C THR A 406 -31.91 -49.22 0.86
N LEU A 407 -32.55 -49.93 1.84
CA LEU A 407 -32.40 -49.64 3.26
C LEU A 407 -30.97 -49.88 3.77
N ILE A 408 -30.28 -50.89 3.26
CA ILE A 408 -28.87 -51.15 3.54
C ILE A 408 -27.99 -49.98 3.04
N SER A 409 -28.22 -49.59 1.81
CA SER A 409 -27.49 -48.49 1.20
C SER A 409 -27.76 -47.16 1.95
N ALA A 410 -29.02 -46.89 2.28
CA ALA A 410 -29.42 -45.73 3.05
C ALA A 410 -28.77 -45.70 4.43
N TRP A 411 -28.79 -46.81 5.17
CA TRP A 411 -28.19 -46.90 6.50
C TRP A 411 -26.67 -46.70 6.45
N ARG A 412 -26.02 -47.27 5.44
CA ARG A 412 -24.61 -47.11 5.21
C ARG A 412 -24.25 -45.63 4.92
N ALA A 413 -24.99 -44.96 4.07
CA ALA A 413 -24.83 -43.54 3.81
C ALA A 413 -25.05 -42.72 5.10
N GLN A 414 -26.05 -43.08 5.90
CA GLN A 414 -26.36 -42.46 7.20
C GLN A 414 -25.16 -42.52 8.15
N LEU A 415 -24.48 -43.68 8.25
CA LEU A 415 -23.33 -43.85 9.13
C LEU A 415 -22.15 -42.95 8.72
N TYR A 416 -21.98 -42.67 7.42
CA TYR A 416 -20.98 -41.70 6.94
C TYR A 416 -21.40 -40.28 7.28
N MET A 417 -22.68 -39.93 7.12
CA MET A 417 -23.19 -38.60 7.44
C MET A 417 -23.08 -38.28 8.93
N ASP A 418 -23.20 -39.31 9.80
CA ASP A 418 -23.03 -39.19 11.25
C ASP A 418 -21.62 -38.69 11.67
N LYS A 419 -20.62 -38.75 10.77
CA LYS A 419 -19.23 -38.25 10.99
C LYS A 419 -19.07 -36.78 10.73
N PHE A 420 -20.05 -36.12 10.12
CA PHE A 420 -19.99 -34.69 9.83
C PHE A 420 -20.43 -33.87 11.04
N ASP A 421 -19.70 -32.78 11.30
CA ASP A 421 -20.18 -31.78 12.26
C ASP A 421 -21.27 -30.96 11.59
N LEU A 422 -22.44 -30.95 12.23
CA LEU A 422 -23.62 -30.26 11.71
C LEU A 422 -24.02 -29.13 12.63
N ASP A 423 -24.77 -28.17 12.07
CA ASP A 423 -25.40 -27.14 12.88
C ASP A 423 -26.22 -27.80 13.98
N PRO A 424 -26.13 -27.40 15.27
CA PRO A 424 -26.79 -28.06 16.40
C PRO A 424 -28.30 -28.12 16.26
N GLU A 425 -28.95 -27.09 15.76
CA GLU A 425 -30.39 -27.05 15.57
C GLU A 425 -30.83 -28.06 14.51
N TYR A 426 -30.12 -28.10 13.39
CA TYR A 426 -30.39 -29.09 12.34
C TYR A 426 -30.12 -30.51 12.79
N LYS A 427 -29.04 -30.72 13.54
CA LYS A 427 -28.62 -32.04 14.03
C LYS A 427 -29.67 -32.67 14.98
N GLU A 428 -30.13 -31.90 16.00
CA GLU A 428 -31.10 -32.34 16.98
C GLU A 428 -32.55 -32.32 16.46
N GLY A 429 -32.83 -31.59 15.39
CA GLY A 429 -34.13 -31.56 14.72
C GLY A 429 -34.20 -32.54 13.54
N ARG A 430 -34.26 -31.97 12.32
CA ARG A 430 -34.55 -32.73 11.09
C ARG A 430 -33.61 -33.92 10.85
N TYR A 431 -32.31 -33.80 11.13
CA TYR A 431 -31.36 -34.89 10.87
C TYR A 431 -31.67 -36.07 11.77
N LYS A 432 -31.90 -35.84 13.05
CA LYS A 432 -32.25 -36.84 14.05
C LYS A 432 -33.59 -37.51 13.71
N GLU A 433 -34.61 -36.74 13.37
CA GLU A 433 -35.93 -37.24 12.98
C GLU A 433 -35.84 -38.18 11.77
N CYS A 434 -35.09 -37.83 10.74
CA CYS A 434 -34.90 -38.67 9.56
C CYS A 434 -34.10 -39.93 9.87
N ARG A 435 -33.12 -39.83 10.74
CA ARG A 435 -32.33 -40.96 11.20
C ARG A 435 -33.17 -41.95 12.01
N GLU A 436 -34.02 -41.46 12.92
CA GLU A 436 -34.96 -42.28 13.72
C GLU A 436 -36.05 -42.90 12.84
N ALA A 437 -36.55 -42.19 11.84
CA ALA A 437 -37.51 -42.70 10.87
C ALA A 437 -36.90 -43.86 10.04
N LEU A 438 -35.68 -43.68 9.51
CA LEU A 438 -34.99 -44.76 8.83
C LEU A 438 -34.77 -45.97 9.70
N HIS A 439 -34.36 -45.75 10.96
CA HIS A 439 -34.27 -46.81 11.97
C HIS A 439 -35.58 -47.57 12.18
N GLY A 440 -36.68 -46.82 12.33
CA GLY A 440 -38.02 -47.40 12.52
C GLY A 440 -38.42 -48.28 11.31
N ILE A 441 -38.15 -47.84 10.10
CA ILE A 441 -38.44 -48.63 8.87
C ILE A 441 -37.61 -49.92 8.87
N ILE A 442 -36.32 -49.84 9.15
CA ILE A 442 -35.42 -51.01 9.21
C ILE A 442 -35.90 -52.00 10.29
N SER A 443 -36.21 -51.50 11.49
CA SER A 443 -36.64 -52.35 12.61
C SER A 443 -37.97 -53.04 12.37
N ASN A 444 -38.84 -52.46 11.59
CA ASN A 444 -40.15 -53.02 11.24
C ASN A 444 -40.16 -53.96 10.05
N CYS A 445 -39.05 -54.00 9.26
CA CYS A 445 -38.93 -54.88 8.11
C CYS A 445 -38.67 -56.33 8.57
N LYS A 446 -39.65 -57.20 8.41
CA LYS A 446 -39.48 -58.64 8.63
C LYS A 446 -38.42 -59.23 7.73
N GLY A 447 -37.36 -59.81 8.26
CA GLY A 447 -36.22 -60.32 7.47
C GLY A 447 -34.93 -59.61 7.59
N PHE A 448 -34.91 -58.53 8.37
CA PHE A 448 -33.70 -57.92 8.89
C PHE A 448 -33.36 -58.45 10.29
N ASP A 449 -34.06 -59.50 10.69
CA ASP A 449 -34.21 -59.82 12.05
C ASP A 449 -33.01 -60.35 12.74
N ASP A 450 -31.98 -60.79 12.04
CA ASP A 450 -31.30 -61.62 12.99
C ASP A 450 -29.84 -61.43 13.17
N SER A 451 -29.14 -60.70 12.51
CA SER A 451 -27.79 -60.61 13.02
C SER A 451 -26.92 -59.60 12.36
N GLY A 452 -27.11 -59.29 11.10
CA GLY A 452 -26.20 -58.46 10.43
C GLY A 452 -26.58 -56.97 10.42
N LEU A 453 -27.87 -56.66 10.12
CA LEU A 453 -28.34 -55.28 10.08
C LEU A 453 -28.55 -54.73 11.49
N SER A 454 -29.02 -55.57 12.42
CA SER A 454 -29.13 -55.22 13.82
C SER A 454 -27.77 -54.93 14.44
N PHE A 455 -26.76 -55.70 14.08
CA PHE A 455 -25.37 -55.44 14.48
C PHE A 455 -24.82 -54.16 13.85
N MET A 456 -24.99 -53.98 12.55
CA MET A 456 -24.57 -52.75 11.86
C MET A 456 -25.32 -51.51 12.33
N TYR A 457 -26.57 -51.69 12.69
CA TYR A 457 -27.43 -50.66 13.25
C TYR A 457 -27.01 -50.25 14.66
N GLN A 458 -26.80 -51.21 15.55
CA GLN A 458 -26.54 -50.98 16.95
C GLN A 458 -25.11 -50.54 17.25
N TYR A 459 -24.18 -51.03 16.46
CA TYR A 459 -22.76 -50.84 16.71
C TYR A 459 -21.97 -50.23 15.53
N GLY A 460 -22.61 -49.99 14.42
CA GLY A 460 -21.94 -49.71 13.16
C GLY A 460 -21.10 -50.91 12.72
N CYS A 461 -20.20 -50.77 11.81
CA CYS A 461 -19.11 -51.71 11.67
C CYS A 461 -18.09 -51.42 12.75
N GLY A 462 -18.12 -52.10 13.86
CA GLY A 462 -17.20 -51.87 15.01
C GLY A 462 -15.73 -51.99 14.65
N TRP A 463 -15.41 -52.45 13.46
CA TRP A 463 -14.07 -52.56 12.90
C TRP A 463 -13.67 -51.34 12.07
N CYS A 464 -14.63 -50.49 11.73
CA CYS A 464 -14.48 -49.31 10.90
C CYS A 464 -14.92 -48.02 11.62
N ASN A 465 -15.08 -48.06 12.94
CA ASN A 465 -15.57 -46.94 13.76
C ASN A 465 -14.58 -45.76 13.83
N ASP A 466 -13.33 -45.96 13.41
CA ASP A 466 -12.30 -44.91 13.40
C ASP A 466 -12.14 -44.26 12.02
N LEU A 467 -13.14 -44.36 11.14
CA LEU A 467 -13.12 -43.63 9.88
C LEU A 467 -13.27 -42.12 10.19
N ASP A 468 -12.19 -41.44 10.10
CA ASP A 468 -12.16 -39.98 10.06
C ASP A 468 -12.96 -39.49 8.86
N VAL A 469 -13.54 -38.28 8.96
CA VAL A 469 -14.24 -37.62 7.83
C VAL A 469 -13.30 -37.40 6.66
N SER A 470 -11.99 -37.27 6.91
CA SER A 470 -10.94 -37.23 5.89
C SER A 470 -10.82 -38.51 5.06
N ASP A 471 -11.19 -39.64 5.67
CA ASP A 471 -11.17 -41.00 5.05
C ASP A 471 -12.58 -41.45 4.70
N VAL A 472 -13.44 -40.59 4.17
CA VAL A 472 -14.77 -41.02 3.70
C VAL A 472 -14.61 -42.00 2.56
N ASP A 473 -14.30 -43.19 2.94
CA ASP A 473 -14.17 -44.34 2.07
C ASP A 473 -15.55 -44.86 1.72
N LEU A 474 -16.14 -44.22 0.72
CA LEU A 474 -17.43 -44.62 0.18
C LEU A 474 -17.22 -45.83 -0.76
N ARG A 475 -16.62 -46.88 -0.23
CA ARG A 475 -16.44 -48.12 -0.94
C ARG A 475 -17.79 -48.67 -1.37
N THR A 476 -17.81 -49.44 -2.44
CA THR A 476 -18.96 -50.28 -2.78
C THR A 476 -19.27 -51.22 -1.60
N GLU A 477 -20.45 -51.77 -1.55
CA GLU A 477 -20.86 -52.70 -0.50
C GLU A 477 -19.83 -53.83 -0.34
N GLU A 478 -19.33 -54.35 -1.46
CA GLU A 478 -18.35 -55.42 -1.45
C GLU A 478 -16.97 -54.95 -0.94
N GLU A 479 -16.54 -53.80 -1.33
CA GLU A 479 -15.28 -53.19 -0.85
C GLU A 479 -15.36 -52.89 0.65
N PHE A 480 -16.52 -52.48 1.17
CA PHE A 480 -16.77 -52.26 2.58
C PHE A 480 -16.61 -53.55 3.35
N TYR A 481 -17.26 -54.64 2.92
CA TYR A 481 -17.16 -55.94 3.58
C TYR A 481 -15.75 -56.52 3.50
N GLN A 482 -15.09 -56.43 2.38
CA GLN A 482 -13.70 -56.84 2.22
C GLN A 482 -12.76 -56.12 3.17
N SER A 483 -12.98 -54.84 3.38
CA SER A 483 -12.20 -54.06 4.31
C SER A 483 -12.48 -54.40 5.77
N CYS A 484 -13.74 -54.60 6.17
CA CYS A 484 -14.09 -55.05 7.49
C CYS A 484 -13.46 -56.43 7.79
N TRP A 485 -13.49 -57.31 6.82
CA TRP A 485 -12.85 -58.62 6.95
C TRP A 485 -11.32 -58.51 7.06
N LYS A 486 -10.66 -57.66 6.25
CA LYS A 486 -9.21 -57.42 6.31
C LYS A 486 -8.78 -56.77 7.63
N SER A 487 -9.56 -55.82 8.15
CA SER A 487 -9.31 -55.17 9.44
C SER A 487 -9.41 -56.18 10.60
N ARG A 488 -10.44 -57.01 10.60
CA ARG A 488 -10.59 -58.07 11.56
C ARG A 488 -9.46 -59.11 11.52
N ALA A 489 -8.99 -59.46 10.31
CA ALA A 489 -7.88 -60.40 10.14
C ALA A 489 -6.55 -59.84 10.63
N ARG A 490 -6.40 -58.50 10.71
CA ARG A 490 -5.19 -57.82 11.23
C ARG A 490 -5.15 -57.75 12.75
N LEU A 491 -6.27 -57.87 13.43
CA LEU A 491 -6.35 -57.72 14.90
C LEU A 491 -5.76 -58.88 15.69
N THR A 492 -5.75 -60.12 15.12
CA THR A 492 -5.09 -61.26 15.74
C THR A 492 -4.42 -62.13 14.66
N PRO A 493 -3.10 -62.41 14.79
CA PRO A 493 -2.43 -63.34 13.85
C PRO A 493 -3.10 -64.72 13.80
N GLU A 494 -3.64 -65.16 14.92
CA GLU A 494 -4.35 -66.44 15.05
C GLU A 494 -5.76 -66.37 14.42
N GLY A 495 -6.41 -65.20 14.40
CA GLY A 495 -7.70 -65.00 13.73
C GLY A 495 -7.66 -65.12 12.21
N LYS A 496 -6.47 -65.00 11.59
CA LYS A 496 -6.36 -65.26 10.14
C LYS A 496 -6.63 -66.67 9.73
N ALA A 497 -6.34 -67.61 10.60
CA ALA A 497 -6.51 -69.05 10.32
C ALA A 497 -7.98 -69.53 10.59
N THR A 498 -8.79 -68.75 11.32
CA THR A 498 -10.13 -69.12 11.71
C THR A 498 -11.26 -68.31 11.04
N LEU A 499 -10.93 -67.22 10.38
CA LEU A 499 -11.90 -66.37 9.68
C LEU A 499 -11.91 -66.66 8.19
N THR A 500 -12.86 -67.51 7.77
CA THR A 500 -13.20 -67.70 6.37
C THR A 500 -14.19 -66.61 5.91
N PRO A 501 -14.30 -66.35 4.58
CA PRO A 501 -15.35 -65.49 4.06
C PRO A 501 -16.78 -65.90 4.51
N GLU A 502 -17.04 -67.21 4.65
CA GLU A 502 -18.31 -67.74 5.13
C GLU A 502 -18.61 -67.37 6.59
N ASN A 503 -17.62 -67.42 7.49
CA ASN A 503 -17.77 -66.98 8.85
C ASN A 503 -17.96 -65.47 8.99
N PHE A 504 -17.44 -64.70 8.06
CA PHE A 504 -17.68 -63.28 7.96
C PHE A 504 -19.15 -62.97 7.58
N PHE A 505 -19.73 -63.77 6.69
CA PHE A 505 -21.13 -63.64 6.29
C PHE A 505 -22.13 -63.96 7.39
N ILE A 506 -21.79 -64.82 8.36
CA ILE A 506 -22.60 -65.06 9.56
C ILE A 506 -22.75 -63.77 10.41
N LEU A 507 -21.70 -62.92 10.40
CA LEU A 507 -21.73 -61.69 11.12
C LEU A 507 -22.35 -60.52 10.31
N THR A 508 -22.54 -60.73 9.01
CA THR A 508 -23.15 -59.76 8.09
C THR A 508 -24.06 -60.52 7.11
N PRO A 509 -25.31 -60.80 7.47
CA PRO A 509 -26.20 -61.68 6.68
C PRO A 509 -26.67 -61.09 5.35
N LEU A 510 -26.02 -60.07 4.87
CA LEU A 510 -26.41 -59.36 3.66
C LEU A 510 -25.88 -59.92 2.35
N LYS A 511 -25.32 -61.17 2.39
CA LYS A 511 -24.89 -61.92 1.21
C LYS A 511 -25.55 -63.27 1.14
N SER A 512 -26.76 -63.43 1.50
CA SER A 512 -27.51 -64.63 1.10
C SER A 512 -28.53 -64.30 0.03
#